data_b97a84b1a9debb0a0594d9461392d21d
#
_entry.id   b97a84b1a9debb0a0594d9461392d21d
#
_cell.length_a   1.000
_cell.length_b   1.000
_cell.length_c   1.000
_cell.angle_alpha   90.00
_cell.angle_beta   90.00
_cell.angle_gamma   90.00
#
_symmetry.space_group_name_H-M   'P 1'
#
loop_
_entity.id
_entity.type
_entity.pdbx_description
1 polymer ?
#
loop_
_entity_poly.entity_id
_entity_poly.type
_entity_poly.pdbx_seq_one_letter_code
_entity_poly.pdbx_strand_id
1 'polypeptide(L)'
;ETMAQRIREGLPPRSEGALNYVRKRVYAPVSGQTVVYNTDLPVEDLGMMLLYAAPEASVENEAAGRVLARHLRNRVFDTLRTEEQLGYAAGGIATTLQDHPVIGFYIQTPVKGPVEMLARFEAFAQEYGETLQALTDEQFANLKSGVLTALTEPSTNLADEAGPFVSDWNRERYGFGTRQQMIAAVNAVTIADVRAYYRETVLMPQPSRILIQLRGERWSDSPFAVIEGAKVVDSIEAFHKGMPLQPLD
;
A
#
# COMPACT_ATOMS: atom_id res chain seq x y z
N GLU A 1 -8.66 31.19 -31.79
CA GLU A 1 -7.74 31.36 -30.64
C GLU A 1 -8.04 30.28 -29.62
N THR A 2 -7.05 29.42 -29.31
CA THR A 2 -7.28 28.29 -28.39
C THR A 2 -7.28 28.78 -26.94
N MET A 3 -8.02 28.10 -26.03
CA MET A 3 -8.03 28.40 -24.61
C MET A 3 -6.59 28.46 -24.02
N ALA A 4 -5.69 27.59 -24.51
CA ALA A 4 -4.28 27.57 -24.12
C ALA A 4 -3.52 28.86 -24.50
N GLN A 5 -3.85 29.49 -25.63
CA GLN A 5 -3.27 30.78 -26.03
C GLN A 5 -3.74 31.90 -25.09
N ARG A 6 -5.02 32.00 -24.79
CA ARG A 6 -5.56 33.01 -23.84
C ARG A 6 -4.98 32.88 -22.45
N ILE A 7 -4.83 31.65 -21.95
CA ILE A 7 -4.15 31.40 -20.66
C ILE A 7 -2.72 31.88 -20.70
N ARG A 8 -1.99 31.57 -21.77
CA ARG A 8 -0.58 31.93 -21.92
C ARG A 8 -0.37 33.47 -22.03
N GLU A 9 -1.27 34.14 -22.72
CA GLU A 9 -1.25 35.62 -22.86
C GLU A 9 -1.66 36.36 -21.58
N GLY A 10 -2.50 35.74 -20.74
CA GLY A 10 -2.91 36.28 -19.43
C GLY A 10 -1.94 36.00 -18.29
N LEU A 11 -0.93 35.16 -18.48
CA LEU A 11 0.07 34.88 -17.45
C LEU A 11 1.18 35.93 -17.46
N PRO A 12 1.69 36.35 -16.27
CA PRO A 12 2.84 37.23 -16.21
C PRO A 12 4.06 36.61 -16.93
N PRO A 13 4.94 37.39 -17.52
CA PRO A 13 6.14 36.88 -18.19
C PRO A 13 6.92 36.00 -17.22
N ARG A 14 7.36 34.85 -17.73
CA ARG A 14 8.12 33.87 -16.95
C ARG A 14 9.37 34.56 -16.38
N SER A 15 9.53 34.56 -15.05
CA SER A 15 10.77 35.01 -14.45
C SER A 15 11.93 34.14 -14.94
N GLU A 16 13.06 34.72 -15.35
CA GLU A 16 14.24 34.00 -15.82
C GLU A 16 14.96 33.17 -14.75
N GLY A 17 14.44 33.14 -13.53
CA GLY A 17 14.94 32.28 -12.46
C GLY A 17 14.39 30.86 -12.58
N ALA A 18 15.24 29.87 -12.39
CA ALA A 18 14.79 28.50 -12.22
C ALA A 18 13.78 28.45 -11.06
N LEU A 19 12.53 28.08 -11.36
CA LEU A 19 11.57 27.78 -10.31
C LEU A 19 12.20 26.65 -9.49
N ASN A 20 12.45 26.91 -8.20
CA ASN A 20 12.80 25.87 -7.25
C ASN A 20 11.55 25.00 -7.04
N TYR A 21 11.26 24.17 -8.03
CA TYR A 21 10.16 23.21 -7.94
C TYR A 21 10.62 22.05 -7.07
N VAL A 22 10.06 21.99 -5.87
CA VAL A 22 10.32 20.85 -4.97
C VAL A 22 9.43 19.71 -5.45
N ARG A 23 10.03 18.79 -6.22
CA ARG A 23 9.35 17.54 -6.56
C ARG A 23 9.10 16.73 -5.29
N LYS A 24 7.90 16.15 -5.20
CA LYS A 24 7.63 15.14 -4.18
C LYS A 24 8.62 13.99 -4.37
N ARG A 25 9.20 13.55 -3.29
CA ARG A 25 10.14 12.42 -3.29
C ARG A 25 9.61 11.38 -2.32
N VAL A 26 9.80 10.12 -2.63
CA VAL A 26 9.46 9.02 -1.74
C VAL A 26 10.68 8.17 -1.46
N TYR A 27 10.65 7.55 -0.31
CA TYR A 27 11.56 6.48 0.00
C TYR A 27 11.07 5.22 -0.72
N ALA A 28 11.83 4.75 -1.70
CA ALA A 28 11.65 3.43 -2.26
C ALA A 28 12.40 2.43 -1.36
N PRO A 29 11.73 1.44 -0.76
CA PRO A 29 12.42 0.42 -0.01
C PRO A 29 13.42 -0.30 -0.92
N VAL A 30 14.66 -0.45 -0.45
CA VAL A 30 15.65 -1.26 -1.16
C VAL A 30 15.13 -2.70 -1.17
N SER A 31 15.24 -3.37 -2.32
CA SER A 31 14.78 -4.76 -2.46
C SER A 31 15.34 -5.64 -1.34
N GLY A 32 14.47 -6.39 -0.67
CA GLY A 32 14.83 -7.25 0.46
C GLY A 32 15.07 -6.53 1.79
N GLN A 33 14.94 -5.20 1.86
CA GLN A 33 15.12 -4.46 3.10
C GLN A 33 13.85 -4.45 3.95
N THR A 34 14.01 -4.64 5.26
CA THR A 34 12.97 -4.35 6.25
C THR A 34 13.26 -3.03 6.94
N VAL A 35 12.25 -2.16 7.01
CA VAL A 35 12.28 -0.91 7.78
C VAL A 35 11.32 -1.04 8.96
N VAL A 36 11.74 -0.67 10.15
CA VAL A 36 10.94 -0.77 11.38
C VAL A 36 10.82 0.60 12.02
N TYR A 37 9.60 1.00 12.32
CA TYR A 37 9.31 2.18 13.13
C TYR A 37 8.59 1.78 14.41
N ASN A 38 9.16 2.17 15.54
CA ASN A 38 8.66 1.87 16.88
C ASN A 38 8.36 3.16 17.62
N THR A 39 7.20 3.23 18.27
CA THR A 39 6.88 4.34 19.16
C THR A 39 5.92 3.91 20.24
N ASP A 40 6.02 4.55 21.41
CA ASP A 40 5.04 4.42 22.49
C ASP A 40 3.94 5.44 22.32
N LEU A 41 2.71 5.05 22.62
CA LEU A 41 1.54 5.91 22.58
C LEU A 41 0.81 5.92 23.93
N PRO A 42 0.22 7.06 24.34
CA PRO A 42 -0.57 7.17 25.56
C PRO A 42 -1.98 6.61 25.34
N VAL A 43 -2.07 5.33 24.93
CA VAL A 43 -3.29 4.57 24.71
C VAL A 43 -3.07 3.16 25.24
N GLU A 44 -4.15 2.42 25.55
CA GLU A 44 -4.03 1.09 26.15
C GLU A 44 -3.49 0.03 25.18
N ASP A 45 -3.97 0.04 23.94
CA ASP A 45 -3.80 -1.05 22.97
C ASP A 45 -2.49 -0.95 22.18
N LEU A 46 -2.06 -2.09 21.64
CA LEU A 46 -1.05 -2.15 20.58
C LEU A 46 -1.70 -1.84 19.22
N GLY A 47 -1.14 -0.89 18.48
CA GLY A 47 -1.34 -0.75 17.05
C GLY A 47 -0.17 -1.38 16.28
N MET A 48 -0.45 -2.27 15.34
CA MET A 48 0.60 -2.85 14.49
C MET A 48 0.19 -2.84 13.02
N MET A 49 1.15 -2.55 12.15
CA MET A 49 0.99 -2.63 10.70
C MET A 49 2.24 -3.29 10.10
N LEU A 50 2.03 -4.32 9.28
CA LEU A 50 3.07 -4.98 8.52
C LEU A 50 2.73 -4.88 7.04
N LEU A 51 3.54 -4.13 6.31
CA LEU A 51 3.41 -3.92 4.87
C LEU A 51 4.53 -4.62 4.12
N TYR A 52 4.22 -5.14 2.97
CA TYR A 52 5.14 -5.73 2.01
C TYR A 52 5.08 -4.91 0.73
N ALA A 53 6.22 -4.46 0.25
CA ALA A 53 6.34 -3.73 -1.01
C ALA A 53 6.60 -4.71 -2.15
N ALA A 54 5.90 -4.55 -3.26
CA ALA A 54 6.15 -5.34 -4.47
C ALA A 54 7.60 -5.16 -4.94
N PRO A 55 8.22 -6.16 -5.56
CA PRO A 55 9.59 -6.03 -6.04
C PRO A 55 9.73 -4.96 -7.13
N GLU A 56 8.67 -4.72 -7.89
CA GLU A 56 8.63 -3.73 -8.97
C GLU A 56 7.35 -2.88 -8.90
N ALA A 57 7.50 -1.58 -9.18
CA ALA A 57 6.40 -0.66 -9.38
C ALA A 57 5.88 -0.81 -10.82
N SER A 58 4.87 -1.65 -11.02
CA SER A 58 4.24 -1.85 -12.32
C SER A 58 2.70 -1.79 -12.22
N VAL A 59 2.06 -1.47 -13.33
CA VAL A 59 0.59 -1.44 -13.41
C VAL A 59 0.00 -2.84 -13.26
N GLU A 60 0.73 -3.88 -13.69
CA GLU A 60 0.36 -5.28 -13.55
C GLU A 60 0.33 -5.71 -12.08
N ASN A 61 1.36 -5.36 -11.31
CA ASN A 61 1.42 -5.61 -9.87
C ASN A 61 0.33 -4.82 -9.13
N GLU A 62 0.08 -3.58 -9.53
CA GLU A 62 -1.02 -2.80 -8.96
C GLU A 62 -2.38 -3.43 -9.28
N ALA A 63 -2.61 -3.88 -10.50
CA ALA A 63 -3.84 -4.56 -10.90
C ALA A 63 -4.06 -5.87 -10.13
N ALA A 64 -3.03 -6.70 -10.00
CA ALA A 64 -3.08 -7.93 -9.20
C ALA A 64 -3.40 -7.63 -7.73
N GLY A 65 -2.74 -6.62 -7.13
CA GLY A 65 -3.01 -6.15 -5.78
C GLY A 65 -4.44 -5.65 -5.59
N ARG A 66 -4.99 -4.90 -6.54
CA ARG A 66 -6.38 -4.41 -6.49
C ARG A 66 -7.41 -5.56 -6.54
N VAL A 67 -7.19 -6.56 -7.39
CA VAL A 67 -8.05 -7.75 -7.45
C VAL A 67 -7.98 -8.52 -6.13
N LEU A 68 -6.80 -8.65 -5.54
CA LEU A 68 -6.59 -9.35 -4.28
C LEU A 68 -7.15 -8.61 -3.06
N ALA A 69 -7.19 -7.26 -3.11
CA ALA A 69 -7.47 -6.40 -1.96
C ALA A 69 -8.74 -6.76 -1.18
N ARG A 70 -9.84 -7.03 -1.88
CA ARG A 70 -11.12 -7.36 -1.23
C ARG A 70 -11.07 -8.72 -0.56
N HIS A 71 -10.50 -9.72 -1.22
CA HIS A 71 -10.37 -11.06 -0.67
C HIS A 71 -9.47 -11.06 0.56
N LEU A 72 -8.31 -10.41 0.49
CA LEU A 72 -7.41 -10.26 1.62
C LEU A 72 -8.08 -9.56 2.81
N ARG A 73 -8.77 -8.45 2.56
CA ARG A 73 -9.45 -7.66 3.61
C ARG A 73 -10.46 -8.51 4.37
N ASN A 74 -11.27 -9.25 3.66
CA ASN A 74 -12.28 -10.14 4.28
C ASN A 74 -11.59 -11.24 5.09
N ARG A 75 -10.57 -11.90 4.55
CA ARG A 75 -9.86 -12.97 5.26
C ARG A 75 -9.14 -12.48 6.52
N VAL A 76 -8.48 -11.32 6.47
CA VAL A 76 -7.86 -10.71 7.67
C VAL A 76 -8.92 -10.42 8.73
N PHE A 77 -10.04 -9.83 8.33
CA PHE A 77 -11.13 -9.49 9.23
C PHE A 77 -11.75 -10.74 9.86
N ASP A 78 -12.08 -11.73 9.04
CA ASP A 78 -12.73 -12.95 9.50
C ASP A 78 -11.82 -13.72 10.47
N THR A 79 -10.55 -13.93 10.11
CA THR A 79 -9.60 -14.70 10.91
C THR A 79 -9.19 -13.93 12.17
N LEU A 80 -8.59 -12.74 12.05
CA LEU A 80 -7.96 -12.10 13.20
C LEU A 80 -8.97 -11.42 14.13
N ARG A 81 -10.08 -10.90 13.58
CA ARG A 81 -11.09 -10.21 14.39
C ARG A 81 -12.22 -11.12 14.82
N THR A 82 -12.78 -11.92 13.89
CA THR A 82 -14.02 -12.67 14.18
C THR A 82 -13.73 -14.01 14.83
N GLU A 83 -12.83 -14.81 14.25
CA GLU A 83 -12.50 -16.15 14.73
C GLU A 83 -11.58 -16.10 15.96
N GLU A 84 -10.49 -15.34 15.88
CA GLU A 84 -9.48 -15.26 16.93
C GLU A 84 -9.74 -14.14 17.96
N GLN A 85 -10.60 -13.19 17.67
CA GLN A 85 -10.99 -12.08 18.56
C GLN A 85 -9.78 -11.27 19.06
N LEU A 86 -8.76 -11.09 18.22
CA LEU A 86 -7.51 -10.44 18.64
C LEU A 86 -7.64 -8.94 18.81
N GLY A 87 -8.62 -8.29 18.15
CA GLY A 87 -8.75 -6.84 18.27
C GLY A 87 -10.00 -6.30 17.60
N TYR A 88 -10.31 -5.05 17.93
CA TYR A 88 -11.49 -4.38 17.38
C TYR A 88 -11.30 -3.94 15.94
N ALA A 89 -10.15 -3.38 15.61
CA ALA A 89 -9.80 -2.96 14.26
C ALA A 89 -8.73 -3.90 13.70
N ALA A 90 -9.10 -4.69 12.70
CA ALA A 90 -8.19 -5.53 11.93
C ALA A 90 -8.54 -5.48 10.45
N GLY A 91 -7.56 -5.44 9.57
CA GLY A 91 -7.83 -5.39 8.15
C GLY A 91 -6.61 -5.66 7.27
N GLY A 92 -6.91 -6.04 6.03
CA GLY A 92 -5.92 -6.15 4.96
C GLY A 92 -5.79 -4.84 4.18
N ILE A 93 -4.59 -4.54 3.76
CA ILE A 93 -4.24 -3.38 2.92
C ILE A 93 -3.69 -3.91 1.59
N ALA A 94 -4.21 -3.39 0.48
CA ALA A 94 -3.56 -3.49 -0.82
C ALA A 94 -3.79 -2.15 -1.51
N THR A 95 -2.73 -1.41 -1.72
CA THR A 95 -2.75 -0.03 -2.23
C THR A 95 -1.42 0.29 -2.90
N THR A 96 -1.25 1.53 -3.33
CA THR A 96 0.03 2.06 -3.80
C THR A 96 0.52 3.15 -2.86
N LEU A 97 1.79 3.11 -2.50
CA LEU A 97 2.50 4.20 -1.86
C LEU A 97 3.34 4.89 -2.93
N GLN A 98 2.86 6.04 -3.42
CA GLN A 98 3.53 6.80 -4.49
C GLN A 98 3.89 5.90 -5.69
N ASP A 99 2.88 5.26 -6.25
CA ASP A 99 2.97 4.35 -7.40
C ASP A 99 3.61 2.98 -7.13
N HIS A 100 4.17 2.75 -5.95
CA HIS A 100 4.73 1.47 -5.57
C HIS A 100 3.66 0.59 -4.91
N PRO A 101 3.28 -0.56 -5.49
CA PRO A 101 2.27 -1.44 -4.92
C PRO A 101 2.72 -2.02 -3.58
N VAL A 102 1.83 -1.95 -2.60
CA VAL A 102 2.05 -2.53 -1.27
C VAL A 102 0.85 -3.37 -0.86
N ILE A 103 1.11 -4.44 -0.12
CA ILE A 103 0.10 -5.31 0.48
C ILE A 103 0.48 -5.58 1.93
N GLY A 104 -0.51 -5.77 2.81
CA GLY A 104 -0.20 -6.08 4.20
C GLY A 104 -1.41 -6.11 5.11
N PHE A 105 -1.14 -6.01 6.41
CA PHE A 105 -2.11 -6.20 7.46
C PHE A 105 -1.95 -5.12 8.52
N TYR A 106 -3.05 -4.77 9.17
CA TYR A 106 -3.03 -3.93 10.37
C TYR A 106 -3.99 -4.46 11.42
N ILE A 107 -3.67 -4.15 12.67
CA ILE A 107 -4.51 -4.46 13.82
C ILE A 107 -4.34 -3.43 14.94
N GLN A 108 -5.41 -3.18 15.67
CA GLN A 108 -5.38 -2.62 17.02
C GLN A 108 -5.84 -3.72 17.99
N THR A 109 -4.98 -4.09 18.95
CA THR A 109 -5.20 -5.26 19.80
C THR A 109 -4.89 -4.99 21.27
N PRO A 110 -5.80 -5.36 22.19
CA PRO A 110 -5.55 -5.45 23.62
C PRO A 110 -5.06 -6.85 24.06
N VAL A 111 -4.97 -7.82 23.14
CA VAL A 111 -4.84 -9.26 23.45
C VAL A 111 -3.41 -9.77 23.33
N LYS A 112 -2.66 -9.29 22.34
CA LYS A 112 -1.30 -9.72 22.05
C LYS A 112 -0.32 -8.56 22.08
N GLY A 113 0.86 -8.78 22.67
CA GLY A 113 1.97 -7.84 22.63
C GLY A 113 2.69 -7.82 21.28
N PRO A 114 3.70 -6.91 21.10
CA PRO A 114 4.34 -6.72 19.81
C PRO A 114 4.94 -7.99 19.22
N VAL A 115 5.66 -8.77 20.01
CA VAL A 115 6.35 -10.00 19.54
C VAL A 115 5.35 -11.06 19.07
N GLU A 116 4.31 -11.30 19.88
CA GLU A 116 3.28 -12.30 19.56
C GLU A 116 2.45 -11.88 18.35
N MET A 117 2.19 -10.55 18.21
CA MET A 117 1.38 -10.07 17.12
C MET A 117 2.14 -10.11 15.79
N LEU A 118 3.45 -9.81 15.78
CA LEU A 118 4.28 -9.99 14.59
C LEU A 118 4.30 -11.45 14.17
N ALA A 119 4.55 -12.38 15.09
CA ALA A 119 4.53 -13.82 14.80
C ALA A 119 3.17 -14.26 14.23
N ARG A 120 2.06 -13.71 14.74
CA ARG A 120 0.73 -14.01 14.21
C ARG A 120 0.51 -13.48 12.79
N PHE A 121 1.00 -12.28 12.50
CA PHE A 121 0.95 -11.73 11.14
C PHE A 121 1.77 -12.57 10.15
N GLU A 122 2.95 -13.02 10.54
CA GLU A 122 3.79 -13.88 9.70
C GLU A 122 3.14 -15.26 9.46
N ALA A 123 2.53 -15.84 10.49
CA ALA A 123 1.77 -17.08 10.33
C ALA A 123 0.56 -16.88 9.40
N PHE A 124 -0.22 -15.80 9.61
CA PHE A 124 -1.36 -15.46 8.75
C PHE A 124 -0.92 -15.28 7.28
N ALA A 125 0.23 -14.66 7.03
CA ALA A 125 0.73 -14.48 5.68
C ALA A 125 0.95 -15.82 4.96
N GLN A 126 1.45 -16.84 5.66
CA GLN A 126 1.62 -18.20 5.11
C GLN A 126 0.26 -18.87 4.87
N GLU A 127 -0.62 -18.88 5.89
CA GLU A 127 -1.97 -19.46 5.82
C GLU A 127 -2.79 -18.83 4.68
N TYR A 128 -2.67 -17.53 4.50
CA TYR A 128 -3.35 -16.83 3.42
C TYR A 128 -2.81 -17.23 2.05
N GLY A 129 -1.50 -17.46 1.93
CA GLY A 129 -0.90 -17.98 0.71
C GLY A 129 -1.50 -19.34 0.29
N GLU A 130 -1.74 -20.23 1.26
CA GLU A 130 -2.41 -21.51 1.02
C GLU A 130 -3.88 -21.31 0.61
N THR A 131 -4.59 -20.42 1.30
CA THR A 131 -5.98 -20.06 0.97
C THR A 131 -6.09 -19.53 -0.46
N LEU A 132 -5.11 -18.74 -0.90
CA LEU A 132 -5.07 -18.17 -2.24
C LEU A 132 -4.84 -19.23 -3.32
N GLN A 133 -4.15 -20.33 -3.02
CA GLN A 133 -4.04 -21.46 -3.95
C GLN A 133 -5.39 -22.17 -4.16
N ALA A 134 -6.26 -22.16 -3.17
CA ALA A 134 -7.59 -22.75 -3.24
C ALA A 134 -8.65 -21.83 -3.91
N LEU A 135 -8.31 -20.59 -4.25
CA LEU A 135 -9.21 -19.63 -4.90
C LEU A 135 -9.70 -20.23 -6.25
N THR A 136 -11.02 -20.32 -6.42
CA THR A 136 -11.61 -20.84 -7.65
C THR A 136 -11.68 -19.79 -8.76
N ASP A 137 -11.80 -20.24 -10.02
CA ASP A 137 -11.96 -19.34 -11.17
C ASP A 137 -13.22 -18.46 -11.05
N GLU A 138 -14.31 -19.00 -10.48
CA GLU A 138 -15.54 -18.24 -10.23
C GLU A 138 -15.32 -17.13 -9.19
N GLN A 139 -14.67 -17.46 -8.08
CA GLN A 139 -14.34 -16.48 -7.05
C GLN A 139 -13.42 -15.40 -7.60
N PHE A 140 -12.40 -15.78 -8.36
CA PHE A 140 -11.51 -14.85 -9.03
C PHE A 140 -12.24 -13.93 -10.01
N ALA A 141 -13.13 -14.49 -10.85
CA ALA A 141 -13.93 -13.70 -11.79
C ALA A 141 -14.81 -12.66 -11.06
N ASN A 142 -15.40 -13.03 -9.92
CA ASN A 142 -16.20 -12.12 -9.09
C ASN A 142 -15.36 -10.99 -8.50
N LEU A 143 -14.14 -11.30 -8.00
CA LEU A 143 -13.21 -10.28 -7.49
C LEU A 143 -12.81 -9.29 -8.59
N LYS A 144 -12.42 -9.81 -9.75
CA LYS A 144 -12.04 -9.03 -10.93
C LYS A 144 -13.18 -8.13 -11.42
N SER A 145 -14.39 -8.69 -11.53
CA SER A 145 -15.60 -7.94 -11.91
C SER A 145 -15.87 -6.79 -10.94
N GLY A 146 -15.74 -7.01 -9.63
CA GLY A 146 -15.92 -5.95 -8.63
C GLY A 146 -14.94 -4.79 -8.80
N VAL A 147 -13.67 -5.07 -9.14
CA VAL A 147 -12.67 -4.02 -9.44
C VAL A 147 -13.02 -3.27 -10.72
N LEU A 148 -13.40 -3.99 -11.79
CA LEU A 148 -13.79 -3.36 -13.06
C LEU A 148 -15.02 -2.47 -12.89
N THR A 149 -16.03 -2.94 -12.15
CA THR A 149 -17.22 -2.13 -11.85
C THR A 149 -16.83 -0.81 -11.18
N ALA A 150 -16.01 -0.85 -10.13
CA ALA A 150 -15.55 0.35 -9.44
C ALA A 150 -14.73 1.29 -10.34
N LEU A 151 -13.93 0.75 -11.26
CA LEU A 151 -13.14 1.54 -12.21
C LEU A 151 -13.97 2.14 -13.35
N THR A 152 -15.13 1.54 -13.68
CA THR A 152 -16.00 1.96 -14.81
C THR A 152 -17.26 2.67 -14.35
N GLU A 153 -17.51 2.74 -13.04
CA GLU A 153 -18.67 3.45 -12.49
C GLU A 153 -18.68 4.91 -12.93
N PRO A 154 -19.81 5.41 -13.45
CA PRO A 154 -19.92 6.81 -13.82
C PRO A 154 -19.73 7.74 -12.63
N SER A 155 -19.00 8.84 -12.84
CA SER A 155 -18.85 9.87 -11.83
C SER A 155 -20.19 10.48 -11.47
N THR A 156 -20.45 10.67 -10.17
CA THR A 156 -21.73 11.22 -9.69
C THR A 156 -21.69 12.73 -9.48
N ASN A 157 -20.50 13.30 -9.45
CA ASN A 157 -20.28 14.74 -9.28
C ASN A 157 -18.95 15.17 -9.94
N LEU A 158 -18.74 16.50 -10.01
CA LEU A 158 -17.56 17.08 -10.64
C LEU A 158 -16.24 16.68 -9.95
N ALA A 159 -16.23 16.49 -8.64
CA ALA A 159 -15.02 16.10 -7.92
C ALA A 159 -14.61 14.66 -8.27
N ASP A 160 -15.57 13.74 -8.39
CA ASP A 160 -15.33 12.36 -8.83
C ASP A 160 -14.80 12.33 -10.28
N GLU A 161 -15.35 13.18 -11.14
CA GLU A 161 -14.91 13.28 -12.53
C GLU A 161 -13.51 13.88 -12.65
N ALA A 162 -13.22 14.95 -11.90
CA ALA A 162 -11.92 15.63 -11.95
C ALA A 162 -10.81 14.87 -11.19
N GLY A 163 -11.16 14.09 -10.16
CA GLY A 163 -10.21 13.42 -9.27
C GLY A 163 -9.10 12.64 -9.96
N PRO A 164 -9.39 11.74 -10.92
CA PRO A 164 -8.38 10.99 -11.66
C PRO A 164 -7.42 11.89 -12.43
N PHE A 165 -7.92 12.96 -13.07
CA PHE A 165 -7.10 13.93 -13.82
C PHE A 165 -6.20 14.74 -12.90
N VAL A 166 -6.72 15.18 -11.74
CA VAL A 166 -5.93 15.87 -10.72
C VAL A 166 -4.85 14.93 -10.15
N SER A 167 -5.17 13.66 -9.95
CA SER A 167 -4.20 12.64 -9.52
C SER A 167 -3.08 12.47 -10.54
N ASP A 168 -3.43 12.33 -11.82
CA ASP A 168 -2.45 12.20 -12.91
C ASP A 168 -1.58 13.46 -13.04
N TRP A 169 -2.19 14.64 -12.94
CA TRP A 169 -1.47 15.91 -12.93
C TRP A 169 -0.45 16.00 -11.78
N ASN A 170 -0.87 15.64 -10.57
CA ASN A 170 0.00 15.69 -9.39
C ASN A 170 1.16 14.68 -9.46
N ARG A 171 1.02 13.65 -10.28
CA ARG A 171 2.04 12.62 -10.54
C ARG A 171 2.82 12.87 -11.83
N GLU A 172 2.66 14.04 -12.44
CA GLU A 172 3.29 14.41 -13.71
C GLU A 172 2.94 13.47 -14.90
N ARG A 173 1.84 12.73 -14.80
CA ARG A 173 1.32 11.81 -15.82
C ARG A 173 0.42 12.56 -16.83
N TYR A 174 1.01 13.43 -17.61
CA TYR A 174 0.27 14.36 -18.47
C TYR A 174 -0.47 13.71 -19.67
N GLY A 175 -0.35 12.40 -19.83
CA GLY A 175 -1.18 11.64 -20.77
C GLY A 175 -2.60 11.38 -20.26
N PHE A 176 -2.86 11.59 -18.96
CA PHE A 176 -4.17 11.42 -18.31
C PHE A 176 -4.85 10.07 -18.60
N GLY A 177 -4.05 9.02 -18.77
CA GLY A 177 -4.51 7.69 -19.17
C GLY A 177 -4.45 6.62 -18.06
N THR A 178 -4.12 6.98 -16.81
CA THR A 178 -3.89 6.00 -15.74
C THR A 178 -5.11 5.11 -15.48
N ARG A 179 -6.33 5.68 -15.50
CA ARG A 179 -7.57 4.90 -15.33
C ARG A 179 -7.76 3.87 -16.44
N GLN A 180 -7.53 4.24 -17.69
CA GLN A 180 -7.67 3.34 -18.84
C GLN A 180 -6.59 2.24 -18.84
N GLN A 181 -5.36 2.59 -18.47
CA GLN A 181 -4.28 1.63 -18.30
C GLN A 181 -4.60 0.62 -17.19
N MET A 182 -5.16 1.09 -16.07
CA MET A 182 -5.58 0.21 -14.99
C MET A 182 -6.73 -0.71 -15.40
N ILE A 183 -7.73 -0.21 -16.12
CA ILE A 183 -8.82 -1.04 -16.67
C ILE A 183 -8.25 -2.13 -17.59
N ALA A 184 -7.33 -1.76 -18.48
CA ALA A 184 -6.69 -2.72 -19.39
C ALA A 184 -5.89 -3.77 -18.62
N ALA A 185 -5.09 -3.36 -17.62
CA ALA A 185 -4.30 -4.25 -16.79
C ALA A 185 -5.20 -5.21 -15.97
N VAL A 186 -6.26 -4.71 -15.33
CA VAL A 186 -7.21 -5.56 -14.61
C VAL A 186 -7.91 -6.55 -15.56
N ASN A 187 -8.25 -6.14 -16.79
CA ASN A 187 -8.81 -7.06 -17.78
C ASN A 187 -7.82 -8.17 -18.19
N ALA A 188 -6.53 -7.88 -18.20
CA ALA A 188 -5.48 -8.86 -18.55
C ALA A 188 -5.12 -9.79 -17.38
N VAL A 189 -5.23 -9.32 -16.12
CA VAL A 189 -4.85 -10.09 -14.93
C VAL A 189 -5.52 -11.47 -14.90
N THR A 190 -4.72 -12.48 -14.65
CA THR A 190 -5.14 -13.88 -14.42
C THR A 190 -5.04 -14.28 -12.96
N ILE A 191 -5.65 -15.39 -12.59
CA ILE A 191 -5.51 -15.97 -11.24
C ILE A 191 -4.06 -16.35 -10.93
N ALA A 192 -3.30 -16.75 -11.95
CA ALA A 192 -1.88 -17.06 -11.82
C ALA A 192 -1.05 -15.82 -11.48
N ASP A 193 -1.37 -14.67 -12.08
CA ASP A 193 -0.70 -13.38 -11.80
C ASP A 193 -0.95 -12.92 -10.35
N VAL A 194 -2.18 -13.06 -9.85
CA VAL A 194 -2.52 -12.73 -8.46
C VAL A 194 -1.76 -13.63 -7.47
N ARG A 195 -1.65 -14.92 -7.75
CA ARG A 195 -0.86 -15.85 -6.95
C ARG A 195 0.63 -15.57 -7.01
N ALA A 196 1.14 -15.23 -8.20
CA ALA A 196 2.54 -14.85 -8.40
C ALA A 196 2.86 -13.55 -7.63
N TYR A 197 2.02 -12.52 -7.79
CA TYR A 197 2.15 -11.26 -7.06
C TYR A 197 2.26 -11.46 -5.54
N TYR A 198 1.36 -12.27 -4.95
CA TYR A 198 1.40 -12.54 -3.51
C TYR A 198 2.68 -13.31 -3.11
N ARG A 199 3.03 -14.35 -3.83
CA ARG A 199 4.23 -15.17 -3.58
C ARG A 199 5.50 -14.30 -3.65
N GLU A 200 5.64 -13.48 -4.67
CA GLU A 200 6.82 -12.66 -4.95
C GLU A 200 6.92 -11.40 -4.09
N THR A 201 5.77 -10.94 -3.54
CA THR A 201 5.74 -9.79 -2.65
C THR A 201 5.85 -10.19 -1.18
N VAL A 202 5.16 -11.25 -0.76
CA VAL A 202 4.96 -11.59 0.66
C VAL A 202 5.74 -12.83 1.08
N LEU A 203 5.71 -13.89 0.26
CA LEU A 203 6.23 -15.21 0.64
C LEU A 203 7.66 -15.47 0.17
N MET A 204 8.29 -14.51 -0.48
CA MET A 204 9.71 -14.63 -0.86
C MET A 204 10.62 -14.66 0.37
N PRO A 205 11.83 -15.24 0.29
CA PRO A 205 12.72 -15.41 1.45
C PRO A 205 13.13 -14.09 2.13
N GLN A 206 13.28 -13.02 1.36
CA GLN A 206 13.67 -11.70 1.86
C GLN A 206 12.75 -10.62 1.27
N PRO A 207 11.49 -10.52 1.75
CA PRO A 207 10.57 -9.51 1.25
C PRO A 207 10.96 -8.11 1.72
N SER A 208 10.69 -7.11 0.89
CA SER A 208 10.77 -5.72 1.30
C SER A 208 9.62 -5.38 2.23
N ARG A 209 9.89 -5.00 3.48
CA ARG A 209 8.88 -4.84 4.53
C ARG A 209 8.96 -3.49 5.24
N ILE A 210 7.80 -3.03 5.67
CA ILE A 210 7.68 -1.92 6.62
C ILE A 210 6.86 -2.44 7.81
N LEU A 211 7.48 -2.46 8.98
CA LEU A 211 6.82 -2.78 10.24
C LEU A 211 6.66 -1.51 11.06
N ILE A 212 5.42 -1.19 11.42
CA ILE A 212 5.08 -0.08 12.32
C ILE A 212 4.51 -0.68 13.59
N GLN A 213 5.08 -0.32 14.73
CA GLN A 213 4.67 -0.77 16.05
C GLN A 213 4.36 0.43 16.93
N LEU A 214 3.10 0.59 17.28
CA LEU A 214 2.58 1.65 18.14
C LEU A 214 2.20 0.99 19.47
N ARG A 215 3.14 0.99 20.43
CA ARG A 215 2.98 0.27 21.69
C ARG A 215 2.20 1.11 22.67
N GLY A 216 1.05 0.58 23.12
CA GLY A 216 0.24 1.18 24.16
C GLY A 216 0.72 0.86 25.58
N GLU A 217 0.16 1.53 26.57
CA GLU A 217 0.55 1.45 27.99
C GLU A 217 0.45 0.04 28.56
N ARG A 218 -0.54 -0.74 28.12
CA ARG A 218 -0.71 -2.17 28.52
C ARG A 218 0.53 -3.00 28.22
N TRP A 219 1.31 -2.61 27.23
CA TRP A 219 2.46 -3.33 26.73
C TRP A 219 3.80 -2.64 27.02
N SER A 220 3.79 -1.63 27.92
CA SER A 220 4.98 -0.83 28.28
C SER A 220 6.20 -1.68 28.67
N ASP A 221 5.96 -2.78 29.39
CA ASP A 221 7.00 -3.71 29.83
C ASP A 221 7.36 -4.78 28.78
N SER A 222 6.65 -4.85 27.66
CA SER A 222 6.89 -5.81 26.58
C SER A 222 7.88 -5.23 25.57
N PRO A 223 8.87 -6.02 25.10
CA PRO A 223 9.78 -5.53 24.06
C PRO A 223 9.03 -5.32 22.73
N PHE A 224 9.49 -4.37 21.92
CA PHE A 224 9.11 -4.33 20.52
C PHE A 224 9.58 -5.60 19.81
N ALA A 225 8.81 -6.06 18.83
CA ALA A 225 9.23 -7.15 17.98
C ALA A 225 10.44 -6.75 17.14
N VAL A 226 11.37 -7.67 16.97
CA VAL A 226 12.62 -7.45 16.23
C VAL A 226 12.61 -8.33 14.99
N ILE A 227 12.97 -7.75 13.84
CA ILE A 227 13.26 -8.48 12.61
C ILE A 227 14.77 -8.38 12.38
N GLU A 228 15.43 -9.51 12.28
CA GLU A 228 16.88 -9.55 12.07
C GLU A 228 17.28 -8.82 10.78
N GLY A 229 18.32 -7.98 10.85
CA GLY A 229 18.80 -7.17 9.73
C GLY A 229 17.91 -5.99 9.36
N ALA A 230 16.84 -5.73 10.11
CA ALA A 230 15.96 -4.59 9.85
C ALA A 230 16.65 -3.26 10.19
N LYS A 231 16.34 -2.24 9.38
CA LYS A 231 16.70 -0.85 9.67
C LYS A 231 15.65 -0.24 10.58
N VAL A 232 16.01 0.02 11.82
CA VAL A 232 15.14 0.73 12.76
C VAL A 232 15.19 2.23 12.50
N VAL A 233 14.05 2.86 12.50
CA VAL A 233 13.84 4.31 12.31
C VAL A 233 13.53 4.92 13.68
N ASP A 234 14.47 5.70 14.22
CA ASP A 234 14.31 6.33 15.53
C ASP A 234 13.35 7.53 15.48
N SER A 235 13.38 8.28 14.38
CA SER A 235 12.43 9.36 14.13
C SER A 235 12.19 9.53 12.62
N ILE A 236 10.98 9.95 12.26
CA ILE A 236 10.62 10.23 10.86
C ILE A 236 11.52 11.35 10.29
N GLU A 237 11.85 12.36 11.11
CA GLU A 237 12.71 13.46 10.69
C GLU A 237 14.15 13.01 10.40
N ALA A 238 14.74 12.19 11.26
CA ALA A 238 16.07 11.63 11.06
C ALA A 238 16.11 10.69 9.84
N PHE A 239 15.04 9.93 9.65
CA PHE A 239 14.87 9.07 8.49
C PHE A 239 14.88 9.86 7.18
N HIS A 240 14.09 10.95 7.10
CA HIS A 240 14.04 11.82 5.91
C HIS A 240 15.39 12.48 5.60
N LYS A 241 16.15 12.86 6.62
CA LYS A 241 17.47 13.49 6.44
C LYS A 241 18.54 12.50 5.96
N GLY A 242 18.44 11.23 6.35
CA GLY A 242 19.44 10.20 6.08
C GLY A 242 19.22 9.37 4.81
N MET A 243 18.11 9.59 4.07
CA MET A 243 17.77 8.78 2.92
C MET A 243 17.91 9.51 1.59
N PRO A 244 18.52 8.86 0.58
CA PRO A 244 18.46 9.36 -0.79
C PRO A 244 17.01 9.25 -1.24
N LEU A 245 16.32 10.37 -1.25
CA LEU A 245 14.98 10.47 -1.81
C LEU A 245 15.09 10.36 -3.33
N GLN A 246 14.46 9.36 -3.92
CA GLN A 246 14.35 9.27 -5.37
C GLN A 246 13.27 10.22 -5.89
N PRO A 247 13.48 10.90 -7.02
CA PRO A 247 12.39 11.59 -7.70
C PRO A 247 11.33 10.55 -8.11
N LEU A 248 10.09 10.95 -8.11
CA LEU A 248 9.01 10.20 -8.77
C LEU A 248 9.25 10.36 -10.27
N ASP A 249 9.55 9.26 -10.97
CA ASP A 249 9.64 9.24 -12.45
C ASP A 249 8.25 9.17 -13.08
#